data_8e933ea5a90aab5cce923e22a85eb091
#
_entry.id   8e933ea5a90aab5cce923e22a85eb091
#
_cell.length_a   1.000
_cell.length_b   1.000
_cell.length_c   1.000
_cell.angle_alpha   90.00
_cell.angle_beta   90.00
_cell.angle_gamma   90.00
#
_symmetry.space_group_name_H-M   'P 1'
#
loop_
_entity.id
_entity.type
_entity.pdbx_description
1 polymer ?
#
loop_
_entity_poly.entity_id
_entity_poly.type
_entity_poly.pdbx_seq_one_letter_code
_entity_poly.pdbx_strand_id
1 'polypeptide(L)'
;MNIQQNMSLMEKLSILTAAAKYDVACTSSGVDRRGNGTGMGNSLACGICHSFSADGRCISLLKILFTNECIFNCAYCQNNCNSDVKRASFTPDEVCELTIEFYRRNYIEGLFLSSGIMISPNYTMDLIYQTLYRLRNVYHFNGYIHVKAIPGADPVLVEKAGFLADRMSVNLELPTADSLKKLAPYKSRTTILKPMRQIQNRITENKDELAIYRKAPRFVPAGQSTQMIIGATLEHDYEIMRVAETLYQKFDLKRVFYSAFVNVNHDSNLPVLPGGPPLLREHRLYQADWLLRYYDFKVDELLTKDRPDFNIYLDPKCDWALRHLEYFPVEINRADYHTLLRVPGIGAKSASRIVKARRMNKLDFSDLKKIGVVLKRALYFITCSGHMMYPTKLDEDYICRNLIADRTQIPREIREAGYQQLSLFS
;
A
#
# COMPACT_ATOMS: atom_id res chain seq x y z
N MET A 1 -12.81 33.28 9.33
CA MET A 1 -12.54 32.85 7.94
C MET A 1 -11.49 33.78 7.36
N ASN A 2 -10.22 33.37 7.36
CA ASN A 2 -9.18 34.13 6.67
C ASN A 2 -9.18 33.69 5.20
N ILE A 3 -9.79 34.52 4.35
CA ILE A 3 -9.76 34.34 2.89
C ILE A 3 -8.32 34.65 2.44
N GLN A 4 -7.51 33.62 2.21
CA GLN A 4 -6.19 33.80 1.61
C GLN A 4 -6.35 33.92 0.08
N GLN A 5 -6.77 35.08 -0.37
CA GLN A 5 -7.07 35.35 -1.79
C GLN A 5 -5.85 35.51 -2.70
N ASN A 6 -4.59 35.47 -2.19
CA ASN A 6 -3.39 35.76 -2.98
C ASN A 6 -2.25 34.76 -2.77
N MET A 7 -2.56 33.44 -2.68
CA MET A 7 -1.51 32.43 -2.61
C MET A 7 -1.05 32.07 -4.02
N SER A 8 0.25 32.11 -4.28
CA SER A 8 0.79 31.67 -5.57
C SER A 8 0.57 30.15 -5.77
N LEU A 9 0.52 29.72 -7.02
CA LEU A 9 0.37 28.30 -7.37
C LEU A 9 1.45 27.41 -6.73
N MET A 10 2.68 27.92 -6.64
CA MET A 10 3.81 27.20 -6.01
C MET A 10 3.69 27.10 -4.49
N GLU A 11 3.14 28.11 -3.81
CA GLU A 11 2.85 28.05 -2.38
C GLU A 11 1.75 27.02 -2.08
N LYS A 12 0.66 27.03 -2.86
CA LYS A 12 -0.40 26.01 -2.78
C LYS A 12 0.18 24.62 -2.99
N LEU A 13 1.02 24.43 -4.01
CA LEU A 13 1.67 23.15 -4.29
C LEU A 13 2.50 22.67 -3.10
N SER A 14 3.30 23.54 -2.50
CA SER A 14 4.11 23.19 -1.31
C SER A 14 3.25 22.70 -0.14
N ILE A 15 2.15 23.41 0.16
CA ILE A 15 1.24 23.05 1.25
C ILE A 15 0.52 21.73 0.96
N LEU A 16 -0.03 21.58 -0.24
CA LEU A 16 -0.91 20.46 -0.58
C LEU A 16 -0.14 19.17 -0.89
N THR A 17 1.10 19.26 -1.32
CA THR A 17 1.99 18.08 -1.41
C THR A 17 2.47 17.64 -0.03
N ALA A 18 2.81 18.58 0.86
CA ALA A 18 3.17 18.25 2.24
C ALA A 18 1.99 17.60 2.99
N ALA A 19 0.77 18.11 2.77
CA ALA A 19 -0.45 17.54 3.33
C ALA A 19 -0.78 16.14 2.78
N ALA A 20 -0.41 15.84 1.52
CA ALA A 20 -0.62 14.55 0.88
C ALA A 20 0.38 13.46 1.35
N LYS A 21 1.43 13.80 2.07
CA LYS A 21 2.51 12.89 2.49
C LYS A 21 2.01 11.71 3.35
N TYR A 22 1.00 11.94 4.19
CA TYR A 22 0.42 10.90 5.05
C TYR A 22 -0.61 10.01 4.36
N ASP A 23 -0.89 10.27 3.10
CA ASP A 23 -1.78 9.49 2.29
C ASP A 23 -0.97 8.43 1.53
N VAL A 24 -0.92 7.21 2.09
CA VAL A 24 -0.07 6.15 1.57
C VAL A 24 -0.77 5.43 0.41
N ALA A 25 -0.50 5.87 -0.79
CA ALA A 25 -0.77 5.08 -1.98
C ALA A 25 0.50 4.77 -2.77
N CYS A 26 1.65 5.25 -2.27
CA CYS A 26 2.96 5.12 -2.94
C CYS A 26 4.10 5.34 -1.95
N THR A 27 5.23 4.71 -2.18
CA THR A 27 6.49 5.03 -1.52
C THR A 27 7.06 6.31 -2.13
N SER A 28 6.99 7.44 -1.42
CA SER A 28 7.70 8.66 -1.80
C SER A 28 9.19 8.52 -1.44
N SER A 29 10.09 9.01 -2.29
CA SER A 29 11.54 8.92 -2.07
C SER A 29 12.06 9.73 -0.87
N GLY A 30 11.28 10.66 -0.34
CA GLY A 30 11.60 11.42 0.89
C GLY A 30 12.91 12.22 0.87
N VAL A 31 13.59 12.31 -0.26
CA VAL A 31 14.90 12.98 -0.37
C VAL A 31 14.71 14.45 -0.69
N ASP A 32 15.09 15.31 0.25
CA ASP A 32 15.21 16.75 0.04
C ASP A 32 16.70 17.12 0.03
N ARG A 33 17.21 17.58 -1.12
CA ARG A 33 18.56 18.12 -1.29
C ARG A 33 18.50 19.44 -2.00
N ARG A 34 18.87 20.52 -1.31
CA ARG A 34 19.09 21.82 -1.95
C ARG A 34 20.48 21.84 -2.58
N GLY A 35 20.55 22.21 -3.84
CA GLY A 35 21.83 22.44 -4.52
C GLY A 35 22.57 23.61 -3.84
N ASN A 36 23.85 23.40 -3.57
CA ASN A 36 24.77 24.40 -2.99
C ASN A 36 25.47 25.28 -4.05
N GLY A 37 24.92 25.33 -5.25
CA GLY A 37 25.45 26.13 -6.36
C GLY A 37 26.62 25.52 -7.14
N THR A 38 27.18 24.38 -6.73
CA THR A 38 28.33 23.73 -7.37
C THR A 38 27.98 22.42 -8.11
N GLY A 39 26.73 21.96 -8.03
CA GLY A 39 26.25 20.75 -8.71
C GLY A 39 25.00 20.98 -9.54
N MET A 40 24.73 20.13 -10.55
CA MET A 40 23.51 20.19 -11.35
C MET A 40 22.36 19.50 -10.62
N GLY A 41 21.21 20.24 -10.44
CA GLY A 41 19.94 19.73 -9.97
C GLY A 41 19.64 19.97 -8.50
N ASN A 42 18.35 20.21 -8.24
CA ASN A 42 17.76 20.24 -6.89
C ASN A 42 16.87 19.02 -6.75
N SER A 43 16.92 18.34 -5.61
CA SER A 43 15.91 17.36 -5.22
C SER A 43 14.99 18.03 -4.23
N LEU A 44 13.82 18.48 -4.70
CA LEU A 44 12.74 18.90 -3.82
C LEU A 44 11.90 17.69 -3.46
N ALA A 45 11.55 17.56 -2.20
CA ALA A 45 10.57 16.57 -1.72
C ALA A 45 9.14 17.00 -2.15
N CYS A 46 8.95 17.25 -3.44
CA CYS A 46 7.68 17.69 -3.96
C CYS A 46 6.91 16.50 -4.53
N GLY A 47 5.93 16.01 -3.75
CA GLY A 47 4.73 15.30 -4.18
C GLY A 47 4.82 14.24 -5.29
N ILE A 48 6.01 13.88 -5.76
CA ILE A 48 6.17 12.82 -6.75
C ILE A 48 6.30 11.50 -6.03
N CYS A 49 5.35 10.63 -6.28
CA CYS A 49 5.34 9.28 -5.74
C CYS A 49 5.55 8.24 -6.86
N HIS A 50 6.00 7.06 -6.47
CA HIS A 50 6.23 5.97 -7.39
C HIS A 50 5.19 4.87 -7.16
N SER A 51 4.51 4.46 -8.24
CA SER A 51 3.60 3.32 -8.27
C SER A 51 4.13 2.29 -9.24
N PHE A 52 3.79 1.02 -9.04
CA PHE A 52 4.16 -0.04 -9.98
C PHE A 52 2.95 -0.40 -10.83
N SER A 53 3.15 -0.41 -12.16
CA SER A 53 2.18 -0.93 -13.11
C SER A 53 2.14 -2.47 -13.06
N ALA A 54 1.14 -3.06 -13.71
CA ALA A 54 0.97 -4.51 -13.75
C ALA A 54 2.15 -5.26 -14.41
N ASP A 55 2.88 -4.59 -15.29
CA ASP A 55 4.10 -5.10 -15.95
C ASP A 55 5.37 -4.90 -15.11
N GLY A 56 5.25 -4.34 -13.91
CA GLY A 56 6.37 -4.11 -12.98
C GLY A 56 7.17 -2.84 -13.22
N ARG A 57 6.77 -1.96 -14.17
CA ARG A 57 7.41 -0.65 -14.35
C ARG A 57 7.06 0.29 -13.20
N CYS A 58 8.02 1.11 -12.80
CA CYS A 58 7.82 2.19 -11.86
C CYS A 58 7.21 3.39 -12.61
N ILE A 59 6.06 3.86 -12.14
CA ILE A 59 5.34 5.03 -12.68
C ILE A 59 5.49 6.17 -11.68
N SER A 60 5.99 7.31 -12.11
CA SER A 60 6.06 8.54 -11.32
C SER A 60 4.73 9.30 -11.38
N LEU A 61 4.17 9.62 -10.22
CA LEU A 61 2.88 10.31 -10.12
C LEU A 61 3.04 11.64 -9.36
N LEU A 62 2.40 12.69 -9.86
CA LEU A 62 2.16 13.90 -9.07
C LEU A 62 1.11 13.57 -8.02
N LYS A 63 1.50 13.55 -6.75
CA LYS A 63 0.61 13.24 -5.63
C LYS A 63 0.29 14.53 -4.87
N ILE A 64 -0.96 14.94 -4.97
CA ILE A 64 -1.46 16.18 -4.35
C ILE A 64 -2.82 15.97 -3.70
N LEU A 65 -3.12 16.83 -2.72
CA LEU A 65 -4.49 17.10 -2.31
C LEU A 65 -5.09 18.18 -3.20
N PHE A 66 -6.34 18.02 -3.59
CA PHE A 66 -7.12 19.11 -4.21
C PHE A 66 -7.28 20.27 -3.21
N THR A 67 -7.58 19.92 -1.96
CA THR A 67 -7.62 20.84 -0.82
C THR A 67 -7.23 20.13 0.47
N ASN A 68 -6.63 20.84 1.42
CA ASN A 68 -6.48 20.39 2.79
C ASN A 68 -7.51 21.04 3.75
N GLU A 69 -8.46 21.83 3.24
CA GLU A 69 -9.66 22.20 3.99
C GLU A 69 -10.54 20.97 4.16
N CYS A 70 -11.01 20.72 5.37
CA CYS A 70 -11.86 19.58 5.66
C CYS A 70 -12.90 19.93 6.73
N ILE A 71 -14.14 19.54 6.50
CA ILE A 71 -15.23 19.68 7.48
C ILE A 71 -15.26 18.52 8.49
N PHE A 72 -14.44 17.47 8.28
CA PHE A 72 -14.38 16.31 9.16
C PHE A 72 -13.30 16.48 10.24
N ASN A 73 -13.56 15.93 11.41
CA ASN A 73 -12.66 15.97 12.58
C ASN A 73 -11.96 14.63 12.86
N CYS A 74 -11.55 13.90 11.84
CA CYS A 74 -10.83 12.63 12.05
C CYS A 74 -9.59 12.85 12.92
N ALA A 75 -9.55 12.22 14.10
CA ALA A 75 -8.50 12.44 15.11
C ALA A 75 -7.08 12.15 14.58
N TYR A 76 -6.93 11.15 13.70
CA TYR A 76 -5.64 10.77 13.10
C TYR A 76 -5.17 11.67 11.95
N CYS A 77 -6.01 12.60 11.47
CA CYS A 77 -5.71 13.37 10.26
C CYS A 77 -5.17 14.77 10.60
N GLN A 78 -3.99 15.12 10.09
CA GLN A 78 -3.45 16.47 10.27
C GLN A 78 -4.30 17.57 9.64
N ASN A 79 -5.16 17.21 8.67
CA ASN A 79 -6.03 18.16 7.95
C ASN A 79 -7.45 18.20 8.52
N ASN A 80 -7.69 17.68 9.73
CA ASN A 80 -9.02 17.74 10.35
C ASN A 80 -9.45 19.20 10.59
N CYS A 81 -10.76 19.45 10.75
CA CYS A 81 -11.30 20.79 10.88
C CYS A 81 -10.78 21.58 12.08
N ASN A 82 -10.28 20.90 13.12
CA ASN A 82 -9.77 21.50 14.35
C ASN A 82 -8.26 21.74 14.33
N SER A 83 -7.54 21.30 13.29
CA SER A 83 -6.08 21.47 13.20
C SER A 83 -5.74 22.90 12.79
N ASP A 84 -4.75 23.49 13.46
CA ASP A 84 -4.18 24.79 13.12
C ASP A 84 -3.07 24.64 12.07
N VAL A 85 -3.44 24.18 10.87
CA VAL A 85 -2.52 24.05 9.73
C VAL A 85 -2.87 25.05 8.65
N LYS A 86 -1.85 25.55 7.93
CA LYS A 86 -2.06 26.43 6.80
C LYS A 86 -2.94 25.76 5.76
N ARG A 87 -4.07 26.37 5.40
CA ARG A 87 -5.04 25.83 4.46
C ARG A 87 -4.79 26.38 3.06
N ALA A 88 -4.99 25.51 2.07
CA ALA A 88 -4.94 25.86 0.66
C ALA A 88 -5.92 24.99 -0.13
N SER A 89 -6.39 25.53 -1.26
CA SER A 89 -7.25 24.82 -2.19
C SER A 89 -6.86 25.18 -3.62
N PHE A 90 -6.78 24.18 -4.47
CA PHE A 90 -6.66 24.37 -5.90
C PHE A 90 -8.02 24.60 -6.54
N THR A 91 -8.02 25.24 -7.68
CA THR A 91 -9.11 25.15 -8.65
C THR A 91 -8.87 23.97 -9.59
N PRO A 92 -9.92 23.49 -10.29
CA PRO A 92 -9.74 22.46 -11.34
C PRO A 92 -8.71 22.84 -12.40
N ASP A 93 -8.66 24.13 -12.79
CA ASP A 93 -7.70 24.62 -13.78
C ASP A 93 -6.26 24.59 -13.27
N GLU A 94 -6.03 24.99 -12.03
CA GLU A 94 -4.69 24.93 -11.41
C GLU A 94 -4.15 23.51 -11.34
N VAL A 95 -4.98 22.51 -10.99
CA VAL A 95 -4.57 21.09 -10.99
C VAL A 95 -4.26 20.61 -12.40
N CYS A 96 -5.05 21.02 -13.39
CA CYS A 96 -4.81 20.67 -14.79
C CYS A 96 -3.49 21.27 -15.28
N GLU A 97 -3.27 22.57 -15.04
CA GLU A 97 -2.04 23.25 -15.43
C GLU A 97 -0.81 22.58 -14.82
N LEU A 98 -0.79 22.36 -13.51
CA LEU A 98 0.29 21.64 -12.83
C LEU A 98 0.54 20.25 -13.44
N THR A 99 -0.51 19.47 -13.65
CA THR A 99 -0.39 18.10 -14.17
C THR A 99 0.21 18.10 -15.57
N ILE A 100 -0.27 18.98 -16.45
CA ILE A 100 0.20 19.07 -17.84
C ILE A 100 1.63 19.60 -17.91
N GLU A 101 1.98 20.65 -17.14
CA GLU A 101 3.33 21.18 -17.11
C GLU A 101 4.35 20.16 -16.58
N PHE A 102 4.05 19.44 -15.51
CA PHE A 102 4.93 18.40 -14.97
C PHE A 102 5.07 17.21 -15.95
N TYR A 103 3.97 16.85 -16.61
CA TYR A 103 3.99 15.79 -17.63
C TYR A 103 4.82 16.17 -18.85
N ARG A 104 4.66 17.37 -19.40
CA ARG A 104 5.44 17.88 -20.55
C ARG A 104 6.94 17.93 -20.27
N ARG A 105 7.31 18.16 -19.01
CA ARG A 105 8.72 18.17 -18.57
C ARG A 105 9.25 16.78 -18.22
N ASN A 106 8.48 15.73 -18.43
CA ASN A 106 8.80 14.33 -18.07
C ASN A 106 9.11 14.11 -16.57
N TYR A 107 8.55 14.92 -15.69
CA TYR A 107 8.70 14.74 -14.24
C TYR A 107 7.76 13.65 -13.72
N ILE A 108 6.60 13.47 -14.36
CA ILE A 108 5.55 12.54 -13.98
C ILE A 108 4.99 11.81 -15.20
N GLU A 109 4.43 10.63 -14.96
CA GLU A 109 3.67 9.84 -15.92
C GLU A 109 2.17 9.90 -15.62
N GLY A 110 1.78 10.47 -14.47
CA GLY A 110 0.37 10.56 -14.09
C GLY A 110 0.11 11.40 -12.86
N LEU A 111 -1.16 11.41 -12.46
CA LEU A 111 -1.71 12.15 -11.32
C LEU A 111 -2.28 11.20 -10.29
N PHE A 112 -1.96 11.43 -9.01
CA PHE A 112 -2.70 10.88 -7.88
C PHE A 112 -3.38 12.04 -7.14
N LEU A 113 -4.70 12.09 -7.25
CA LEU A 113 -5.53 13.16 -6.69
C LEU A 113 -6.35 12.65 -5.53
N SER A 114 -6.14 13.23 -4.35
CA SER A 114 -6.97 13.08 -3.16
C SER A 114 -7.47 14.44 -2.68
N SER A 115 -8.25 14.48 -1.61
CA SER A 115 -8.80 15.75 -1.10
C SER A 115 -9.19 15.65 0.37
N GLY A 116 -9.10 16.76 1.10
CA GLY A 116 -10.00 17.05 2.20
C GLY A 116 -11.43 17.21 1.69
N ILE A 117 -12.39 17.32 2.60
CA ILE A 117 -13.81 17.49 2.23
C ILE A 117 -14.23 18.90 2.62
N MET A 118 -14.34 19.79 1.64
CA MET A 118 -14.83 21.14 1.86
C MET A 118 -16.32 21.23 1.53
N ILE A 119 -17.05 22.03 2.28
CA ILE A 119 -18.50 22.28 2.14
C ILE A 119 -19.33 21.01 2.26
N SER A 120 -19.18 20.06 1.33
CA SER A 120 -19.88 18.78 1.35
C SER A 120 -19.13 17.71 0.52
N PRO A 121 -19.41 16.40 0.75
CA PRO A 121 -18.86 15.34 -0.08
C PRO A 121 -19.17 15.51 -1.58
N ASN A 122 -20.40 15.91 -1.92
CA ASN A 122 -20.83 16.12 -3.29
C ASN A 122 -20.09 17.28 -3.95
N TYR A 123 -19.97 18.40 -3.27
CA TYR A 123 -19.25 19.56 -3.77
C TYR A 123 -17.78 19.22 -4.08
N THR A 124 -17.12 18.54 -3.15
CA THR A 124 -15.72 18.16 -3.33
C THR A 124 -15.55 17.15 -4.47
N MET A 125 -16.46 16.15 -4.54
CA MET A 125 -16.39 15.14 -5.61
C MET A 125 -16.68 15.74 -6.99
N ASP A 126 -17.55 16.75 -7.08
CA ASP A 126 -17.83 17.46 -8.32
C ASP A 126 -16.61 18.22 -8.83
N LEU A 127 -15.89 18.92 -7.96
CA LEU A 127 -14.64 19.59 -8.33
C LEU A 127 -13.56 18.61 -8.81
N ILE A 128 -13.46 17.46 -8.15
CA ILE A 128 -12.59 16.36 -8.61
C ILE A 128 -13.04 15.89 -10.00
N TYR A 129 -14.32 15.63 -10.20
CA TYR A 129 -14.85 15.22 -11.50
C TYR A 129 -14.56 16.25 -12.60
N GLN A 130 -14.79 17.55 -12.34
CA GLN A 130 -14.49 18.62 -13.27
C GLN A 130 -13.00 18.64 -13.65
N THR A 131 -12.11 18.42 -12.69
CA THR A 131 -10.66 18.32 -12.93
C THR A 131 -10.36 17.15 -13.88
N LEU A 132 -10.88 15.96 -13.60
CA LEU A 132 -10.67 14.77 -14.45
C LEU A 132 -11.24 14.98 -15.84
N TYR A 133 -12.43 15.56 -15.93
CA TYR A 133 -13.08 15.86 -17.22
C TYR A 133 -12.24 16.79 -18.07
N ARG A 134 -11.71 17.87 -17.50
CA ARG A 134 -10.83 18.82 -18.22
C ARG A 134 -9.54 18.14 -18.65
N LEU A 135 -8.89 17.38 -17.78
CA LEU A 135 -7.68 16.63 -18.12
C LEU A 135 -7.92 15.71 -19.33
N ARG A 136 -8.99 14.91 -19.33
CA ARG A 136 -9.27 13.94 -20.39
C ARG A 136 -9.81 14.58 -21.68
N ASN A 137 -10.75 15.51 -21.58
CA ASN A 137 -11.52 15.98 -22.74
C ASN A 137 -11.04 17.33 -23.28
N VAL A 138 -10.43 18.19 -22.44
CA VAL A 138 -9.92 19.51 -22.89
C VAL A 138 -8.42 19.44 -23.16
N TYR A 139 -7.65 18.87 -22.23
CA TYR A 139 -6.19 18.78 -22.38
C TYR A 139 -5.74 17.49 -23.07
N HIS A 140 -6.66 16.54 -23.34
CA HIS A 140 -6.38 15.23 -23.97
C HIS A 140 -5.27 14.46 -23.26
N PHE A 141 -5.22 14.57 -21.92
CA PHE A 141 -4.20 13.92 -21.10
C PHE A 141 -4.43 12.41 -21.04
N ASN A 142 -3.52 11.62 -21.60
CA ASN A 142 -3.56 10.16 -21.64
C ASN A 142 -2.72 9.50 -20.52
N GLY A 143 -2.07 10.28 -19.65
CA GLY A 143 -1.30 9.76 -18.50
C GLY A 143 -2.21 9.06 -17.49
N TYR A 144 -1.58 8.31 -16.58
CA TYR A 144 -2.29 7.56 -15.55
C TYR A 144 -2.95 8.49 -14.54
N ILE A 145 -4.20 8.22 -14.18
CA ILE A 145 -4.94 8.96 -13.15
C ILE A 145 -5.44 8.00 -12.08
N HIS A 146 -4.99 8.23 -10.84
CA HIS A 146 -5.53 7.60 -9.65
C HIS A 146 -6.27 8.65 -8.83
N VAL A 147 -7.55 8.40 -8.54
CA VAL A 147 -8.39 9.32 -7.75
C VAL A 147 -8.90 8.65 -6.48
N LYS A 148 -8.98 9.40 -5.39
CA LYS A 148 -9.72 8.99 -4.20
C LYS A 148 -11.16 9.46 -4.30
N ALA A 149 -12.09 8.52 -4.32
CA ALA A 149 -13.52 8.82 -4.20
C ALA A 149 -13.82 9.33 -2.78
N ILE A 150 -14.64 10.35 -2.72
CA ILE A 150 -15.04 10.97 -1.44
C ILE A 150 -16.14 10.12 -0.79
N PRO A 151 -15.94 9.63 0.46
CA PRO A 151 -16.97 8.88 1.17
C PRO A 151 -18.22 9.72 1.36
N GLY A 152 -19.39 9.15 1.02
CA GLY A 152 -20.66 9.83 1.11
C GLY A 152 -21.03 10.73 -0.08
N ALA A 153 -20.19 10.79 -1.13
CA ALA A 153 -20.53 11.50 -2.36
C ALA A 153 -21.61 10.77 -3.17
N ASP A 154 -22.30 11.54 -4.01
CA ASP A 154 -23.32 11.03 -4.92
C ASP A 154 -22.77 9.91 -5.81
N PRO A 155 -23.45 8.75 -5.86
CA PRO A 155 -23.04 7.63 -6.72
C PRO A 155 -22.84 8.00 -8.20
N VAL A 156 -23.62 8.92 -8.74
CA VAL A 156 -23.49 9.36 -10.13
C VAL A 156 -22.18 10.11 -10.37
N LEU A 157 -21.75 10.94 -9.42
CA LEU A 157 -20.46 11.64 -9.51
C LEU A 157 -19.29 10.66 -9.40
N VAL A 158 -19.38 9.66 -8.52
CA VAL A 158 -18.37 8.62 -8.38
C VAL A 158 -18.24 7.82 -9.67
N GLU A 159 -19.36 7.43 -10.29
CA GLU A 159 -19.38 6.71 -11.55
C GLU A 159 -18.79 7.53 -12.71
N LYS A 160 -19.21 8.77 -12.89
CA LYS A 160 -18.66 9.69 -13.91
C LYS A 160 -17.15 9.84 -13.78
N ALA A 161 -16.65 10.03 -12.55
CA ALA A 161 -15.21 10.12 -12.29
C ALA A 161 -14.49 8.78 -12.60
N GLY A 162 -15.14 7.64 -12.37
CA GLY A 162 -14.59 6.32 -12.67
C GLY A 162 -14.33 6.06 -14.14
N PHE A 163 -15.10 6.63 -15.05
CA PHE A 163 -14.84 6.57 -16.49
C PHE A 163 -13.66 7.42 -16.96
N LEU A 164 -13.21 8.37 -16.13
CA LEU A 164 -12.09 9.26 -16.43
C LEU A 164 -10.79 8.86 -15.70
N ALA A 165 -10.90 7.99 -14.70
CA ALA A 165 -9.78 7.51 -13.89
C ALA A 165 -9.32 6.12 -14.31
N ASP A 166 -8.02 5.84 -14.17
CA ASP A 166 -7.48 4.48 -14.36
C ASP A 166 -7.62 3.64 -13.09
N ARG A 167 -7.49 4.25 -11.92
CA ARG A 167 -7.71 3.62 -10.62
C ARG A 167 -8.53 4.51 -9.71
N MET A 168 -9.39 3.89 -8.92
CA MET A 168 -10.12 4.57 -7.86
C MET A 168 -9.87 3.91 -6.51
N SER A 169 -9.78 4.71 -5.47
CA SER A 169 -9.67 4.20 -4.10
C SER A 169 -10.69 4.83 -3.18
N VAL A 170 -11.17 4.03 -2.24
CA VAL A 170 -12.00 4.49 -1.12
C VAL A 170 -11.30 3.99 0.14
N ASN A 171 -10.84 4.90 0.99
CA ASN A 171 -10.12 4.50 2.19
C ASN A 171 -11.06 3.91 3.24
N LEU A 172 -10.71 2.70 3.71
CA LEU A 172 -11.37 2.08 4.85
C LEU A 172 -10.99 2.76 6.17
N GLU A 173 -9.78 3.29 6.23
CA GLU A 173 -9.12 3.98 7.34
C GLU A 173 -8.81 3.05 8.52
N LEU A 174 -9.81 2.49 9.18
CA LEU A 174 -9.66 1.67 10.37
C LEU A 174 -10.34 0.30 10.20
N PRO A 175 -9.78 -0.77 10.80
CA PRO A 175 -10.27 -2.14 10.59
C PRO A 175 -11.67 -2.40 11.13
N THR A 176 -12.06 -1.74 12.24
CA THR A 176 -13.35 -1.98 12.92
C THR A 176 -14.30 -0.78 12.82
N ALA A 177 -15.60 -1.04 13.00
CA ALA A 177 -16.62 0.01 13.02
C ALA A 177 -16.50 0.88 14.28
N ASP A 178 -16.12 0.28 15.41
CA ASP A 178 -15.99 0.96 16.70
C ASP A 178 -14.80 1.92 16.68
N SER A 179 -13.67 1.48 16.13
CA SER A 179 -12.49 2.33 15.93
C SER A 179 -12.80 3.49 14.97
N LEU A 180 -13.54 3.21 13.91
CA LEU A 180 -13.97 4.25 12.97
C LEU A 180 -14.87 5.28 13.65
N LYS A 181 -15.86 4.83 14.43
CA LYS A 181 -16.76 5.70 15.21
C LYS A 181 -15.99 6.57 16.21
N LYS A 182 -14.98 5.98 16.88
CA LYS A 182 -14.15 6.67 17.87
C LYS A 182 -13.26 7.75 17.25
N LEU A 183 -12.55 7.43 16.15
CA LEU A 183 -11.51 8.30 15.59
C LEU A 183 -11.93 9.09 14.35
N ALA A 184 -13.05 8.74 13.72
CA ALA A 184 -13.58 9.42 12.54
C ALA A 184 -15.11 9.43 12.55
N PRO A 185 -15.76 10.15 13.50
CA PRO A 185 -17.21 10.05 13.77
C PRO A 185 -18.11 10.45 12.60
N TYR A 186 -17.59 11.25 11.66
CA TYR A 186 -18.32 11.62 10.44
C TYR A 186 -18.22 10.55 9.31
N LYS A 187 -17.43 9.49 9.52
CA LYS A 187 -17.34 8.35 8.60
C LYS A 187 -18.05 7.14 9.20
N SER A 188 -18.70 6.36 8.36
CA SER A 188 -19.31 5.10 8.76
C SER A 188 -18.92 3.98 7.80
N ARG A 189 -19.03 2.73 8.24
CA ARG A 189 -18.85 1.58 7.36
C ARG A 189 -19.73 1.68 6.12
N THR A 190 -20.97 2.11 6.26
CA THR A 190 -21.91 2.25 5.15
C THR A 190 -21.44 3.28 4.13
N THR A 191 -20.99 4.48 4.57
CA THR A 191 -20.51 5.53 3.67
C THR A 191 -19.22 5.16 2.95
N ILE A 192 -18.45 4.19 3.45
CA ILE A 192 -17.22 3.68 2.84
C ILE A 192 -17.50 2.47 1.95
N LEU A 193 -18.23 1.46 2.44
CA LEU A 193 -18.41 0.20 1.72
C LEU A 193 -19.42 0.32 0.56
N LYS A 194 -20.40 1.25 0.65
CA LYS A 194 -21.37 1.47 -0.43
C LYS A 194 -20.67 1.91 -1.74
N PRO A 195 -19.83 2.96 -1.76
CA PRO A 195 -19.11 3.31 -2.98
C PRO A 195 -18.12 2.22 -3.42
N MET A 196 -17.46 1.48 -2.50
CA MET A 196 -16.61 0.35 -2.88
C MET A 196 -17.39 -0.73 -3.63
N ARG A 197 -18.60 -1.05 -3.18
CA ARG A 197 -19.48 -2.03 -3.84
C ARG A 197 -19.96 -1.51 -5.19
N GLN A 198 -20.34 -0.24 -5.27
CA GLN A 198 -20.72 0.40 -6.53
C GLN A 198 -19.58 0.31 -7.56
N ILE A 199 -18.37 0.67 -7.19
CA ILE A 199 -17.19 0.61 -8.06
C ILE A 199 -16.95 -0.84 -8.52
N GLN A 200 -17.04 -1.83 -7.63
CA GLN A 200 -16.90 -3.24 -7.98
C GLN A 200 -17.94 -3.69 -9.01
N ASN A 201 -19.23 -3.41 -8.75
CA ASN A 201 -20.31 -3.79 -9.65
C ASN A 201 -20.09 -3.17 -11.03
N ARG A 202 -19.78 -1.88 -11.07
CA ARG A 202 -19.55 -1.17 -12.34
C ARG A 202 -18.32 -1.69 -13.09
N ILE A 203 -17.23 -2.09 -12.38
CA ILE A 203 -16.08 -2.77 -13.02
C ILE A 203 -16.52 -4.09 -13.65
N THR A 204 -17.37 -4.87 -12.98
CA THR A 204 -17.86 -6.14 -13.50
C THR A 204 -18.74 -5.94 -14.74
N GLU A 205 -19.73 -5.06 -14.63
CA GLU A 205 -20.62 -4.68 -15.75
C GLU A 205 -19.80 -4.18 -16.96
N ASN A 206 -18.79 -3.33 -16.72
CA ASN A 206 -17.95 -2.80 -17.80
C ASN A 206 -17.06 -3.87 -18.47
N LYS A 207 -16.67 -4.92 -17.76
CA LYS A 207 -15.99 -6.08 -18.37
C LYS A 207 -16.93 -6.79 -19.36
N ASP A 208 -18.19 -6.96 -18.99
CA ASP A 208 -19.21 -7.59 -19.84
C ASP A 208 -19.55 -6.70 -21.04
N GLU A 209 -19.68 -5.38 -20.85
CA GLU A 209 -19.84 -4.40 -21.91
C GLU A 209 -18.69 -4.46 -22.93
N LEU A 210 -17.43 -4.52 -22.45
CA LEU A 210 -16.24 -4.58 -23.29
C LEU A 210 -16.10 -5.91 -24.04
N ALA A 211 -16.66 -6.99 -23.51
CA ALA A 211 -16.73 -8.27 -24.22
C ALA A 211 -17.64 -8.19 -25.45
N ILE A 212 -18.72 -7.41 -25.38
CA ILE A 212 -19.68 -7.18 -26.47
C ILE A 212 -19.21 -6.01 -27.37
N TYR A 213 -18.87 -4.88 -26.75
CA TYR A 213 -18.52 -3.63 -27.42
C TYR A 213 -17.05 -3.25 -27.13
N ARG A 214 -16.13 -3.71 -27.95
CA ARG A 214 -14.66 -3.50 -27.76
C ARG A 214 -14.24 -2.03 -27.62
N LYS A 215 -15.03 -1.08 -28.11
CA LYS A 215 -14.77 0.37 -28.09
C LYS A 215 -15.53 1.09 -26.96
N ALA A 216 -16.26 0.37 -26.09
CA ALA A 216 -16.94 0.99 -24.95
C ALA A 216 -15.92 1.70 -24.04
N PRO A 217 -16.31 2.81 -23.41
CA PRO A 217 -15.44 3.49 -22.42
C PRO A 217 -15.04 2.52 -21.30
N ARG A 218 -13.79 2.60 -20.89
CA ARG A 218 -13.27 1.76 -19.78
C ARG A 218 -13.55 2.42 -18.45
N PHE A 219 -14.11 1.65 -17.52
CA PHE A 219 -14.34 2.09 -16.15
C PHE A 219 -13.23 1.56 -15.23
N VAL A 220 -12.44 2.45 -14.63
CA VAL A 220 -11.38 2.13 -13.66
C VAL A 220 -10.55 0.88 -14.04
N PRO A 221 -9.91 0.86 -15.21
CA PRO A 221 -9.27 -0.36 -15.76
C PRO A 221 -8.17 -0.95 -14.87
N ALA A 222 -7.52 -0.15 -14.03
CA ALA A 222 -6.55 -0.63 -13.05
C ALA A 222 -7.20 -1.06 -11.72
N GLY A 223 -8.54 -1.06 -11.64
CA GLY A 223 -9.31 -1.53 -10.50
C GLY A 223 -9.33 -0.59 -9.30
N GLN A 224 -9.90 -1.07 -8.21
CA GLN A 224 -10.00 -0.31 -6.97
C GLN A 224 -8.98 -0.75 -5.91
N SER A 225 -8.70 0.15 -4.97
CA SER A 225 -7.84 -0.09 -3.81
C SER A 225 -8.37 0.61 -2.56
N THR A 226 -7.81 0.28 -1.41
CA THR A 226 -8.12 0.92 -0.12
C THR A 226 -6.86 1.09 0.71
N GLN A 227 -6.98 1.84 1.80
CA GLN A 227 -5.94 2.02 2.79
C GLN A 227 -6.48 1.83 4.20
N MET A 228 -5.68 1.20 5.06
CA MET A 228 -5.90 1.10 6.51
C MET A 228 -4.73 1.69 7.28
N ILE A 229 -5.03 2.38 8.37
CA ILE A 229 -4.06 2.94 9.32
C ILE A 229 -3.78 1.88 10.38
N ILE A 230 -2.50 1.64 10.65
CA ILE A 230 -2.04 0.57 11.52
C ILE A 230 -1.43 1.16 12.79
N GLY A 231 -1.94 0.73 13.95
CA GLY A 231 -1.45 1.17 15.26
C GLY A 231 -2.07 2.48 15.77
N ALA A 232 -3.10 3.02 15.11
CA ALA A 232 -3.93 4.09 15.66
C ALA A 232 -4.96 3.57 16.67
N THR A 233 -5.22 2.28 16.66
CA THR A 233 -6.20 1.55 17.46
C THR A 233 -5.64 0.19 17.86
N LEU A 234 -6.33 -0.52 18.77
CA LEU A 234 -5.83 -1.71 19.45
C LEU A 234 -6.05 -3.02 18.67
N GLU A 235 -6.55 -2.97 17.44
CA GLU A 235 -6.77 -4.18 16.64
C GLU A 235 -5.47 -4.94 16.40
N HIS A 236 -5.58 -6.26 16.52
CA HIS A 236 -4.52 -7.21 16.22
C HIS A 236 -4.34 -7.41 14.71
N ASP A 237 -3.19 -7.92 14.31
CA ASP A 237 -2.89 -8.21 12.89
C ASP A 237 -3.87 -9.23 12.29
N TYR A 238 -4.38 -10.17 13.10
CA TYR A 238 -5.40 -11.12 12.69
C TYR A 238 -6.67 -10.43 12.18
N GLU A 239 -7.18 -9.45 12.94
CA GLU A 239 -8.38 -8.70 12.55
C GLU A 239 -8.14 -7.87 11.30
N ILE A 240 -6.98 -7.20 11.21
CA ILE A 240 -6.58 -6.41 10.05
C ILE A 240 -6.50 -7.29 8.79
N MET A 241 -5.85 -8.44 8.89
CA MET A 241 -5.68 -9.36 7.77
C MET A 241 -6.99 -10.04 7.36
N ARG A 242 -7.89 -10.36 8.30
CA ARG A 242 -9.25 -10.88 8.01
C ARG A 242 -10.09 -9.86 7.25
N VAL A 243 -9.97 -8.59 7.60
CA VAL A 243 -10.61 -7.51 6.83
C VAL A 243 -10.02 -7.44 5.44
N ALA A 244 -8.70 -7.46 5.29
CA ALA A 244 -8.04 -7.42 3.98
C ALA A 244 -8.45 -8.61 3.09
N GLU A 245 -8.43 -9.84 3.62
CA GLU A 245 -8.86 -11.04 2.91
C GLU A 245 -10.32 -10.92 2.44
N THR A 246 -11.22 -10.45 3.31
CA THR A 246 -12.62 -10.22 2.97
C THR A 246 -12.79 -9.19 1.85
N LEU A 247 -11.98 -8.13 1.87
CA LEU A 247 -12.01 -7.09 0.84
C LEU A 247 -11.53 -7.63 -0.51
N TYR A 248 -10.50 -8.48 -0.54
CA TYR A 248 -10.08 -9.15 -1.77
C TYR A 248 -11.17 -10.08 -2.32
N GLN A 249 -11.75 -10.91 -1.47
CA GLN A 249 -12.74 -11.91 -1.87
C GLN A 249 -14.10 -11.28 -2.27
N LYS A 250 -14.59 -10.29 -1.51
CA LYS A 250 -15.95 -9.76 -1.67
C LYS A 250 -16.04 -8.47 -2.49
N PHE A 251 -14.93 -7.73 -2.65
CA PHE A 251 -14.91 -6.44 -3.36
C PHE A 251 -13.93 -6.42 -4.53
N ASP A 252 -13.29 -7.54 -4.88
CA ASP A 252 -12.29 -7.64 -5.97
C ASP A 252 -11.24 -6.51 -5.92
N LEU A 253 -10.83 -6.10 -4.70
CA LEU A 253 -9.80 -5.09 -4.55
C LEU A 253 -8.48 -5.56 -5.17
N LYS A 254 -7.79 -4.66 -5.84
CA LYS A 254 -6.45 -4.97 -6.39
C LYS A 254 -5.35 -4.79 -5.34
N ARG A 255 -5.58 -3.94 -4.34
CA ARG A 255 -4.61 -3.72 -3.26
C ARG A 255 -5.24 -3.12 -2.02
N VAL A 256 -4.79 -3.57 -0.86
CA VAL A 256 -4.93 -2.91 0.43
C VAL A 256 -3.58 -2.27 0.76
N PHE A 257 -3.59 -0.99 1.11
CA PHE A 257 -2.42 -0.28 1.60
C PHE A 257 -2.49 -0.22 3.12
N TYR A 258 -1.37 -0.50 3.77
CA TYR A 258 -1.19 -0.37 5.22
C TYR A 258 -0.33 0.86 5.48
N SER A 259 -0.73 1.68 6.45
CA SER A 259 -0.01 2.89 6.81
C SER A 259 0.25 2.91 8.30
N ALA A 260 1.50 2.84 8.70
CA ALA A 260 1.88 3.00 10.10
C ALA A 260 1.40 4.36 10.61
N PHE A 261 0.69 4.35 11.74
CA PHE A 261 0.15 5.55 12.34
C PHE A 261 1.27 6.48 12.81
N VAL A 262 1.15 7.75 12.44
CA VAL A 262 2.00 8.84 12.91
C VAL A 262 1.14 9.78 13.74
N ASN A 263 1.46 9.97 15.02
CA ASN A 263 0.70 10.86 15.89
C ASN A 263 1.10 12.33 15.62
N VAL A 264 0.32 13.01 14.80
CA VAL A 264 0.56 14.40 14.40
C VAL A 264 -0.33 15.39 15.14
N ASN A 265 -1.42 14.94 15.77
CA ASN A 265 -2.44 15.82 16.35
C ASN A 265 -2.44 15.85 17.88
N HIS A 266 -1.69 14.96 18.53
CA HIS A 266 -1.66 14.81 20.00
C HIS A 266 -3.05 14.68 20.66
N ASP A 267 -4.03 14.10 19.93
CA ASP A 267 -5.39 13.86 20.43
C ASP A 267 -5.35 12.78 21.53
N SER A 268 -6.08 12.99 22.63
CA SER A 268 -6.12 12.07 23.79
C SER A 268 -6.72 10.69 23.46
N ASN A 269 -7.48 10.58 22.36
CA ASN A 269 -8.03 9.29 21.90
C ASN A 269 -7.02 8.46 21.11
N LEU A 270 -5.88 9.03 20.76
CA LEU A 270 -4.83 8.37 19.99
C LEU A 270 -3.77 7.77 20.92
N PRO A 271 -3.17 6.65 20.55
CA PRO A 271 -2.13 6.04 21.36
C PRO A 271 -0.86 6.88 21.35
N VAL A 272 -0.20 6.91 22.49
CA VAL A 272 1.19 7.35 22.60
C VAL A 272 2.07 6.22 22.07
N LEU A 273 2.93 6.50 21.10
CA LEU A 273 3.85 5.54 20.50
C LEU A 273 5.28 5.88 20.91
N PRO A 274 5.78 5.40 22.06
CA PRO A 274 7.11 5.75 22.56
C PRO A 274 8.24 5.30 21.62
N GLY A 275 8.02 4.24 20.83
CA GLY A 275 8.93 3.76 19.80
C GLY A 275 8.73 4.37 18.40
N GLY A 276 7.86 5.39 18.26
CA GLY A 276 7.48 5.97 16.97
C GLY A 276 6.49 5.11 16.16
N PRO A 277 6.28 5.42 14.88
CA PRO A 277 5.34 4.69 14.03
C PRO A 277 5.68 3.20 13.91
N PRO A 278 4.70 2.28 13.91
CA PRO A 278 4.95 0.84 13.89
C PRO A 278 5.36 0.30 12.49
N LEU A 279 6.47 0.80 11.95
CA LEU A 279 6.94 0.51 10.59
C LEU A 279 7.25 -0.98 10.36
N LEU A 280 7.81 -1.68 11.37
CA LEU A 280 8.06 -3.13 11.25
C LEU A 280 6.76 -3.91 11.15
N ARG A 281 5.73 -3.53 11.93
CA ARG A 281 4.40 -4.13 11.84
C ARG A 281 3.76 -3.90 10.48
N GLU A 282 3.81 -2.67 9.98
CA GLU A 282 3.37 -2.32 8.62
C GLU A 282 4.05 -3.22 7.57
N HIS A 283 5.38 -3.35 7.67
CA HIS A 283 6.15 -4.18 6.76
C HIS A 283 5.73 -5.67 6.81
N ARG A 284 5.46 -6.22 8.00
CA ARG A 284 4.98 -7.60 8.15
C ARG A 284 3.59 -7.78 7.54
N LEU A 285 2.70 -6.81 7.72
CA LEU A 285 1.38 -6.83 7.08
C LEU A 285 1.49 -6.83 5.54
N TYR A 286 2.37 -6.02 4.95
CA TYR A 286 2.62 -6.07 3.50
C TYR A 286 3.19 -7.42 3.04
N GLN A 287 4.08 -8.05 3.82
CA GLN A 287 4.59 -9.38 3.50
C GLN A 287 3.48 -10.43 3.57
N ALA A 288 2.63 -10.40 4.59
CA ALA A 288 1.50 -11.31 4.74
C ALA A 288 0.46 -11.09 3.62
N ASP A 289 0.14 -9.85 3.29
CA ASP A 289 -0.73 -9.50 2.17
C ASP A 289 -0.25 -10.11 0.84
N TRP A 290 1.08 -10.11 0.63
CA TRP A 290 1.69 -10.76 -0.52
C TRP A 290 1.47 -12.28 -0.52
N LEU A 291 1.55 -12.93 0.65
CA LEU A 291 1.30 -14.36 0.81
C LEU A 291 -0.16 -14.71 0.49
N LEU A 292 -1.12 -13.90 0.95
CA LEU A 292 -2.54 -14.10 0.64
C LEU A 292 -2.82 -14.00 -0.86
N ARG A 293 -2.26 -12.98 -1.54
CA ARG A 293 -2.62 -12.69 -2.93
C ARG A 293 -1.90 -13.56 -3.97
N TYR A 294 -0.72 -14.06 -3.66
CA TYR A 294 0.14 -14.70 -4.67
C TYR A 294 0.66 -16.07 -4.28
N TYR A 295 0.50 -16.51 -3.03
CA TYR A 295 1.05 -17.77 -2.53
C TYR A 295 -0.02 -18.72 -1.98
N ASP A 296 -1.28 -18.35 -2.16
CA ASP A 296 -2.43 -19.15 -1.73
C ASP A 296 -2.44 -19.47 -0.23
N PHE A 297 -1.94 -18.53 0.58
CA PHE A 297 -2.12 -18.59 2.03
C PHE A 297 -3.46 -18.00 2.43
N LYS A 298 -4.04 -18.51 3.51
CA LYS A 298 -5.21 -17.95 4.18
C LYS A 298 -4.78 -17.29 5.48
N VAL A 299 -5.58 -16.32 5.95
CA VAL A 299 -5.28 -15.63 7.21
C VAL A 299 -5.22 -16.60 8.37
N ASP A 300 -6.16 -17.57 8.44
CA ASP A 300 -6.22 -18.56 9.52
C ASP A 300 -5.03 -19.54 9.54
N GLU A 301 -4.25 -19.64 8.46
CA GLU A 301 -2.99 -20.37 8.46
C GLU A 301 -1.84 -19.53 9.07
N LEU A 302 -1.85 -18.21 8.82
CA LEU A 302 -0.80 -17.30 9.26
C LEU A 302 -0.97 -16.85 10.71
N LEU A 303 -2.21 -16.63 11.15
CA LEU A 303 -2.56 -16.09 12.46
C LEU A 303 -3.79 -16.80 13.03
N THR A 304 -3.92 -16.81 14.35
CA THR A 304 -5.07 -17.35 15.07
C THR A 304 -5.53 -16.37 16.13
N LYS A 305 -6.69 -16.62 16.76
CA LYS A 305 -7.15 -15.80 17.89
C LYS A 305 -6.23 -15.86 19.09
N ASP A 306 -5.56 -16.99 19.30
CA ASP A 306 -4.62 -17.19 20.42
C ASP A 306 -3.24 -16.61 20.10
N ARG A 307 -2.93 -16.41 18.81
CA ARG A 307 -1.70 -15.80 18.32
C ARG A 307 -2.04 -14.77 17.25
N PRO A 308 -2.59 -13.61 17.65
CA PRO A 308 -3.21 -12.67 16.73
C PRO A 308 -2.24 -11.72 16.03
N ASP A 309 -0.97 -11.64 16.45
CA ASP A 309 0.01 -10.70 15.89
C ASP A 309 1.20 -11.42 15.27
N PHE A 310 1.74 -10.83 14.19
CA PHE A 310 2.96 -11.30 13.56
C PHE A 310 4.19 -11.06 14.43
N ASN A 311 5.14 -11.98 14.33
CA ASN A 311 6.46 -11.75 14.87
C ASN A 311 7.13 -10.61 14.06
N ILE A 312 7.48 -9.51 14.74
CA ILE A 312 8.09 -8.34 14.06
C ILE A 312 9.52 -8.61 13.57
N TYR A 313 10.22 -9.60 14.11
CA TYR A 313 11.59 -9.95 13.78
C TYR A 313 11.69 -10.99 12.66
N LEU A 314 10.66 -11.82 12.47
CA LEU A 314 10.58 -12.84 11.43
C LEU A 314 9.62 -12.40 10.31
N ASP A 315 9.91 -12.77 9.08
CA ASP A 315 8.89 -12.62 8.03
C ASP A 315 7.76 -13.64 8.25
N PRO A 316 6.50 -13.30 7.87
CA PRO A 316 5.34 -14.13 8.13
C PRO A 316 5.44 -15.56 7.59
N LYS A 317 6.17 -15.79 6.48
CA LYS A 317 6.38 -17.13 5.93
C LYS A 317 7.38 -17.93 6.75
N CYS A 318 8.43 -17.31 7.26
CA CYS A 318 9.36 -17.96 8.20
C CYS A 318 8.65 -18.30 9.51
N ASP A 319 7.87 -17.37 10.06
CA ASP A 319 7.11 -17.59 11.31
C ASP A 319 6.09 -18.73 11.15
N TRP A 320 5.40 -18.79 10.00
CA TRP A 320 4.52 -19.91 9.67
C TRP A 320 5.27 -21.23 9.58
N ALA A 321 6.39 -21.27 8.86
CA ALA A 321 7.17 -22.51 8.65
C ALA A 321 7.75 -23.06 9.96
N LEU A 322 8.17 -22.21 10.90
CA LEU A 322 8.63 -22.64 12.23
C LEU A 322 7.52 -23.31 13.04
N ARG A 323 6.28 -22.84 12.90
CA ARG A 323 5.11 -23.45 13.57
C ARG A 323 4.60 -24.71 12.90
N HIS A 324 5.12 -25.03 11.71
CA HIS A 324 4.70 -26.15 10.88
C HIS A 324 5.89 -26.97 10.42
N LEU A 325 6.82 -27.27 11.34
CA LEU A 325 8.02 -28.05 11.05
C LEU A 325 7.72 -29.46 10.55
N GLU A 326 6.51 -29.96 10.80
CA GLU A 326 6.01 -31.23 10.29
C GLU A 326 5.94 -31.33 8.76
N TYR A 327 5.86 -30.18 8.06
CA TYR A 327 5.91 -30.13 6.60
C TYR A 327 7.33 -30.09 6.03
N PHE A 328 8.34 -30.01 6.88
CA PHE A 328 9.74 -29.81 6.49
C PHE A 328 10.66 -30.95 6.95
N PRO A 329 11.77 -31.21 6.25
CA PRO A 329 12.26 -30.49 5.08
C PRO A 329 11.56 -30.90 3.76
N VAL A 330 11.46 -29.95 2.83
CA VAL A 330 10.89 -30.16 1.49
C VAL A 330 11.97 -30.57 0.49
N GLU A 331 11.76 -31.68 -0.22
CA GLU A 331 12.68 -32.12 -1.27
C GLU A 331 12.48 -31.32 -2.56
N ILE A 332 13.47 -30.50 -2.92
CA ILE A 332 13.40 -29.55 -4.04
C ILE A 332 13.16 -30.23 -5.39
N ASN A 333 13.77 -31.41 -5.57
CA ASN A 333 13.69 -32.12 -6.84
C ASN A 333 12.35 -32.85 -7.06
N ARG A 334 11.46 -32.89 -6.05
CA ARG A 334 10.18 -33.60 -6.12
C ARG A 334 8.95 -32.71 -5.83
N ALA A 335 9.08 -31.76 -4.91
CA ALA A 335 7.97 -30.94 -4.43
C ALA A 335 7.26 -30.20 -5.57
N ASP A 336 5.94 -30.13 -5.53
CA ASP A 336 5.16 -29.35 -6.49
C ASP A 336 5.36 -27.83 -6.30
N TYR A 337 4.81 -27.06 -7.21
CA TYR A 337 4.97 -25.59 -7.23
C TYR A 337 4.39 -24.93 -5.96
N HIS A 338 3.23 -25.37 -5.50
CA HIS A 338 2.56 -24.80 -4.33
C HIS A 338 3.29 -25.12 -3.04
N THR A 339 3.80 -26.36 -2.91
CA THR A 339 4.67 -26.75 -1.80
C THR A 339 5.95 -25.91 -1.77
N LEU A 340 6.59 -25.67 -2.93
CA LEU A 340 7.77 -24.81 -3.02
C LEU A 340 7.47 -23.36 -2.59
N LEU A 341 6.28 -22.83 -2.86
CA LEU A 341 5.87 -21.50 -2.42
C LEU A 341 5.75 -21.38 -0.89
N ARG A 342 5.51 -22.50 -0.19
CA ARG A 342 5.44 -22.53 1.29
C ARG A 342 6.82 -22.43 1.94
N VAL A 343 7.90 -22.76 1.21
CA VAL A 343 9.26 -22.77 1.75
C VAL A 343 9.78 -21.33 1.93
N PRO A 344 10.27 -20.94 3.14
CA PRO A 344 10.97 -19.68 3.35
C PRO A 344 12.14 -19.48 2.37
N GLY A 345 12.32 -18.28 1.85
CA GLY A 345 13.39 -17.99 0.89
C GLY A 345 13.12 -18.40 -0.56
N ILE A 346 12.01 -19.12 -0.84
CA ILE A 346 11.59 -19.45 -2.22
C ILE A 346 10.40 -18.57 -2.59
N GLY A 347 10.57 -17.73 -3.63
CA GLY A 347 9.52 -16.89 -4.20
C GLY A 347 8.91 -17.51 -5.46
N ALA A 348 7.84 -16.92 -5.98
CA ALA A 348 7.14 -17.40 -7.17
C ALA A 348 8.06 -17.58 -8.39
N LYS A 349 8.96 -16.61 -8.62
CA LYS A 349 9.96 -16.71 -9.71
C LYS A 349 10.92 -17.87 -9.49
N SER A 350 11.44 -18.04 -8.27
CA SER A 350 12.37 -19.14 -7.95
C SER A 350 11.66 -20.49 -8.00
N ALA A 351 10.45 -20.62 -7.46
CA ALA A 351 9.64 -21.85 -7.54
C ALA A 351 9.39 -22.28 -9.01
N SER A 352 8.97 -21.33 -9.87
CA SER A 352 8.77 -21.59 -11.30
C SER A 352 10.06 -22.05 -12.00
N ARG A 353 11.20 -21.40 -11.69
CA ARG A 353 12.51 -21.78 -12.25
C ARG A 353 12.96 -23.15 -11.77
N ILE A 354 12.77 -23.48 -10.49
CA ILE A 354 13.05 -24.81 -9.93
C ILE A 354 12.26 -25.88 -10.69
N VAL A 355 10.93 -25.73 -10.82
CA VAL A 355 10.07 -26.70 -11.52
C VAL A 355 10.49 -26.90 -12.98
N LYS A 356 10.97 -25.85 -13.64
CA LYS A 356 11.48 -25.95 -15.03
C LYS A 356 12.87 -26.60 -15.07
N ALA A 357 13.81 -26.16 -14.26
CA ALA A 357 15.21 -26.59 -14.34
C ALA A 357 15.38 -28.08 -13.94
N ARG A 358 14.67 -28.56 -12.93
CA ARG A 358 14.77 -29.98 -12.49
C ARG A 358 14.26 -31.00 -13.51
N ARG A 359 13.57 -30.56 -14.59
CA ARG A 359 13.20 -31.44 -15.70
C ARG A 359 14.39 -31.86 -16.54
N MET A 360 15.46 -31.03 -16.53
CA MET A 360 16.67 -31.31 -17.27
C MET A 360 17.70 -32.07 -16.44
N ASN A 361 17.95 -31.62 -15.21
CA ASN A 361 18.91 -32.23 -14.31
C ASN A 361 18.43 -32.08 -12.84
N LYS A 362 18.86 -33.00 -11.97
CA LYS A 362 18.70 -32.83 -10.52
C LYS A 362 19.44 -31.57 -10.07
N LEU A 363 18.77 -30.76 -9.26
CA LEU A 363 19.30 -29.50 -8.73
C LEU A 363 20.03 -29.74 -7.41
N ASP A 364 21.13 -29.04 -7.23
CA ASP A 364 21.84 -28.94 -5.96
C ASP A 364 21.71 -27.52 -5.34
N PHE A 365 22.31 -27.29 -4.18
CA PHE A 365 22.24 -25.99 -3.49
C PHE A 365 22.93 -24.86 -4.28
N SER A 366 23.96 -25.17 -5.11
CA SER A 366 24.64 -24.18 -5.93
C SER A 366 23.72 -23.68 -7.05
N ASP A 367 22.94 -24.57 -7.63
CA ASP A 367 21.94 -24.27 -8.64
C ASP A 367 20.81 -23.42 -8.06
N LEU A 368 20.35 -23.74 -6.86
CA LEU A 368 19.31 -22.97 -6.16
C LEU A 368 19.75 -21.52 -5.95
N LYS A 369 21.02 -21.28 -5.61
CA LYS A 369 21.58 -19.95 -5.48
C LYS A 369 21.55 -19.19 -6.80
N LYS A 370 21.92 -19.82 -7.92
CA LYS A 370 21.88 -19.25 -9.28
C LYS A 370 20.43 -18.94 -9.72
N ILE A 371 19.48 -19.80 -9.34
CA ILE A 371 18.04 -19.63 -9.61
C ILE A 371 17.47 -18.42 -8.85
N GLY A 372 18.10 -17.97 -7.76
CA GLY A 372 17.68 -16.85 -6.95
C GLY A 372 16.90 -17.24 -5.69
N VAL A 373 17.13 -18.44 -5.18
CA VAL A 373 16.66 -18.86 -3.86
C VAL A 373 17.47 -18.14 -2.78
N VAL A 374 16.80 -17.60 -1.76
CA VAL A 374 17.45 -17.00 -0.60
C VAL A 374 17.87 -18.12 0.36
N LEU A 375 19.03 -18.73 0.07
CA LEU A 375 19.52 -19.92 0.79
C LEU A 375 19.65 -19.69 2.30
N LYS A 376 20.02 -18.51 2.76
CA LYS A 376 20.10 -18.17 4.19
C LYS A 376 18.79 -18.44 4.96
N ARG A 377 17.63 -18.38 4.27
CA ARG A 377 16.33 -18.70 4.84
C ARG A 377 15.91 -20.13 4.52
N ALA A 378 16.17 -20.58 3.29
CA ALA A 378 15.65 -21.85 2.79
C ALA A 378 16.39 -23.08 3.36
N LEU A 379 17.68 -22.95 3.69
CA LEU A 379 18.55 -24.08 4.06
C LEU A 379 18.04 -24.94 5.22
N TYR A 380 17.25 -24.36 6.13
CA TYR A 380 16.65 -25.07 7.27
C TYR A 380 15.42 -25.91 6.90
N PHE A 381 14.84 -25.63 5.73
CA PHE A 381 13.52 -26.14 5.33
C PHE A 381 13.54 -27.00 4.07
N ILE A 382 14.73 -27.28 3.49
CA ILE A 382 14.83 -27.98 2.21
C ILE A 382 15.89 -29.07 2.22
N THR A 383 15.67 -30.07 1.34
CA THR A 383 16.68 -31.03 0.92
C THR A 383 16.89 -30.98 -0.59
N CYS A 384 18.09 -31.32 -1.03
CA CYS A 384 18.43 -31.62 -2.42
C CYS A 384 18.90 -33.06 -2.50
N SER A 385 18.19 -33.91 -3.26
CA SER A 385 18.47 -35.36 -3.38
C SER A 385 18.55 -36.08 -2.02
N GLY A 386 17.68 -35.69 -1.09
CA GLY A 386 17.58 -36.26 0.24
C GLY A 386 18.55 -35.74 1.29
N HIS A 387 19.41 -34.78 0.93
CA HIS A 387 20.41 -34.23 1.85
C HIS A 387 20.15 -32.74 2.14
N MET A 388 20.30 -32.35 3.41
CA MET A 388 20.34 -30.93 3.82
C MET A 388 21.73 -30.34 3.49
N MET A 389 21.80 -29.04 3.30
CA MET A 389 23.08 -28.34 3.02
C MET A 389 24.08 -28.49 4.17
N TYR A 390 23.58 -28.46 5.39
CA TYR A 390 24.34 -28.69 6.62
C TYR A 390 23.50 -29.60 7.54
N PRO A 391 24.11 -30.45 8.36
CA PRO A 391 23.39 -31.17 9.42
C PRO A 391 22.71 -30.15 10.33
N THR A 392 21.41 -30.02 10.21
CA THR A 392 20.64 -28.99 10.96
C THR A 392 19.59 -29.70 11.79
N LYS A 393 19.53 -29.35 13.08
CA LYS A 393 18.43 -29.79 13.91
C LYS A 393 17.16 -29.04 13.51
N LEU A 394 16.09 -29.78 13.19
CA LEU A 394 14.75 -29.21 12.97
C LEU A 394 14.12 -28.88 14.32
N ASP A 395 14.54 -27.78 14.89
CA ASP A 395 14.14 -27.29 16.20
C ASP A 395 13.79 -25.80 16.05
N GLU A 396 12.60 -25.42 16.56
CA GLU A 396 12.07 -24.06 16.39
C GLU A 396 13.01 -23.00 16.95
N ASP A 397 13.47 -23.19 18.20
CA ASP A 397 14.33 -22.23 18.87
C ASP A 397 15.69 -22.08 18.18
N TYR A 398 16.27 -23.18 17.75
CA TYR A 398 17.55 -23.17 17.04
C TYR A 398 17.45 -22.41 15.72
N ILE A 399 16.43 -22.73 14.91
CA ILE A 399 16.24 -22.09 13.60
C ILE A 399 15.87 -20.61 13.78
N CYS A 400 14.97 -20.31 14.73
CA CYS A 400 14.54 -18.94 15.03
C CYS A 400 15.73 -18.03 15.40
N ARG A 401 16.60 -18.49 16.32
CA ARG A 401 17.82 -17.74 16.72
C ARG A 401 18.71 -17.43 15.52
N ASN A 402 18.95 -18.41 14.67
CA ASN A 402 19.80 -18.23 13.48
C ASN A 402 19.17 -17.29 12.44
N LEU A 403 17.84 -17.32 12.28
CA LEU A 403 17.12 -16.43 11.38
C LEU A 403 17.09 -14.97 11.90
N ILE A 404 16.92 -14.77 13.21
CA ILE A 404 16.89 -13.42 13.82
C ILE A 404 18.30 -12.81 13.88
N ALA A 405 19.32 -13.59 14.13
CA ALA A 405 20.70 -13.11 14.15
C ALA A 405 21.15 -12.51 12.80
N ASP A 406 20.50 -12.90 11.71
CA ASP A 406 20.70 -12.28 10.40
C ASP A 406 19.95 -10.95 10.31
N ARG A 407 20.65 -9.83 10.61
CA ARG A 407 20.12 -8.46 10.50
C ARG A 407 19.55 -8.11 9.11
N THR A 408 19.77 -8.92 8.09
CA THR A 408 19.17 -8.73 6.76
C THR A 408 17.66 -8.88 6.74
N GLN A 409 17.04 -9.39 7.80
CA GLN A 409 15.59 -9.49 7.95
C GLN A 409 14.91 -8.15 8.24
N ILE A 410 15.65 -7.16 8.73
CA ILE A 410 15.15 -5.80 8.93
C ILE A 410 15.31 -5.03 7.62
N PRO A 411 14.26 -4.47 7.02
CA PRO A 411 14.35 -3.65 5.83
C PRO A 411 15.40 -2.54 5.98
N ARG A 412 16.11 -2.26 4.89
CA ARG A 412 17.20 -1.27 4.88
C ARG A 412 16.70 0.11 5.29
N GLU A 413 15.53 0.49 4.81
CA GLU A 413 14.88 1.77 5.11
C GLU A 413 14.62 1.94 6.61
N ILE A 414 14.23 0.87 7.29
CA ILE A 414 13.97 0.87 8.73
C ILE A 414 15.27 0.93 9.52
N ARG A 415 16.33 0.25 9.05
CA ARG A 415 17.66 0.32 9.68
C ARG A 415 18.28 1.70 9.55
N GLU A 416 18.15 2.33 8.39
CA GLU A 416 18.71 3.66 8.08
C GLU A 416 17.93 4.80 8.72
N ALA A 417 16.65 4.60 9.04
CA ALA A 417 15.81 5.58 9.75
C ALA A 417 16.22 5.80 11.22
N GLY A 418 17.28 5.15 11.69
CA GLY A 418 17.79 5.32 13.06
C GLY A 418 16.85 4.79 14.15
N TYR A 419 15.87 3.98 13.78
CA TYR A 419 15.04 3.28 14.75
C TYR A 419 15.91 2.25 15.49
N GLN A 420 16.46 2.67 16.61
CA GLN A 420 16.90 1.75 17.65
C GLN A 420 15.65 1.08 18.23
N GLN A 421 15.06 0.21 17.47
CA GLN A 421 14.02 -0.63 18.00
C GLN A 421 14.69 -1.73 18.77
N LEU A 422 14.75 -1.49 20.07
CA LEU A 422 14.78 -2.47 21.13
C LEU A 422 15.59 -3.72 20.82
N SER A 423 16.83 -3.70 21.24
CA SER A 423 17.45 -4.97 21.54
C SER A 423 16.51 -5.70 22.52
N LEU A 424 16.05 -6.89 22.17
CA LEU A 424 15.31 -7.80 23.06
C LEU A 424 16.14 -8.20 24.31
N PHE A 425 17.35 -7.68 24.43
CA PHE A 425 18.39 -8.09 25.36
C PHE A 425 19.16 -6.88 25.93
N SER A 426 18.47 -5.83 26.33
CA SER A 426 19.03 -4.82 27.22
C SER A 426 18.37 -4.90 28.58
#